data_30b355acc7fe5c02a4796a94410db1d4
#
_entry.id   30b355acc7fe5c02a4796a94410db1d4
#
_cell.length_a   1.000
_cell.length_b   1.000
_cell.length_c   1.000
_cell.angle_alpha   90.00
_cell.angle_beta   90.00
_cell.angle_gamma   90.00
#
_symmetry.space_group_name_H-M   'P 1'
#
loop_
_entity.id
_entity.type
_entity.pdbx_description
1 polymer ?
#
loop_
_entity_poly.entity_id
_entity_poly.type
_entity_poly.pdbx_seq_one_letter_code
_entity_poly.pdbx_strand_id
1 'polypeptide(L)'
;MTDFRHRKTIVLTGASRGIGHATVKRFSREGWRVITCSRQAFAEDCPWPAGPEDHIKVDLSDQEDVGIAVAEIRHRLEAEGGGLHALVNNAGISPKFGDGGRLKSIETSMHVWRDVFQVNFFAPIMLARGLFKELSAAKG
;
A
#
# COMPACT_ATOMS: atom_id res chain seq x y z
N MET A 1 13.29 25.87 6.50
CA MET A 1 12.52 25.55 5.27
C MET A 1 13.06 24.22 4.77
N THR A 2 12.32 23.16 4.94
CA THR A 2 12.76 21.82 4.48
C THR A 2 12.60 21.80 2.96
N ASP A 3 13.68 21.60 2.23
CA ASP A 3 13.65 21.44 0.78
C ASP A 3 13.01 20.08 0.45
N PHE A 4 11.73 20.08 0.16
CA PHE A 4 10.96 18.89 -0.19
C PHE A 4 11.39 18.23 -1.50
N ARG A 5 12.24 18.87 -2.31
CA ARG A 5 12.66 18.39 -3.64
C ARG A 5 13.59 17.18 -3.63
N HIS A 6 14.07 16.75 -2.46
CA HIS A 6 15.00 15.61 -2.34
C HIS A 6 14.54 14.54 -1.35
N ARG A 7 13.29 14.64 -0.87
CA ARG A 7 12.75 13.67 0.07
C ARG A 7 12.45 12.34 -0.63
N LYS A 8 13.00 11.25 -0.12
CA LYS A 8 12.68 9.91 -0.62
C LYS A 8 11.22 9.57 -0.36
N THR A 9 10.60 8.90 -1.30
CA THR A 9 9.18 8.51 -1.23
C THR A 9 9.03 6.99 -1.23
N ILE A 10 8.18 6.50 -0.33
CA ILE A 10 7.78 5.10 -0.23
C ILE A 10 6.27 4.98 -0.39
N VAL A 11 5.82 3.96 -1.10
CA VAL A 11 4.42 3.49 -1.11
C VAL A 11 4.33 2.23 -0.28
N LEU A 12 3.37 2.17 0.64
CA LEU A 12 3.19 1.06 1.56
C LEU A 12 1.74 0.61 1.62
N THR A 13 1.49 -0.65 1.32
CA THR A 13 0.16 -1.26 1.46
C THR A 13 -0.03 -1.90 2.83
N GLY A 14 -1.28 -1.99 3.30
CA GLY A 14 -1.60 -2.54 4.62
C GLY A 14 -1.11 -1.67 5.78
N ALA A 15 -1.21 -0.36 5.62
CA ALA A 15 -0.63 0.64 6.51
C ALA A 15 -1.41 0.86 7.82
N SER A 16 -2.67 0.43 7.89
CA SER A 16 -3.60 0.83 8.96
C SER A 16 -3.30 0.19 10.33
N ARG A 17 -2.56 -0.92 10.37
CA ARG A 17 -2.27 -1.65 11.62
C ARG A 17 -1.01 -2.49 11.54
N GLY A 18 -0.59 -3.03 12.68
CA GLY A 18 0.47 -4.03 12.78
C GLY A 18 1.81 -3.56 12.21
N ILE A 19 2.46 -4.44 11.45
CA ILE A 19 3.78 -4.19 10.85
C ILE A 19 3.74 -2.98 9.90
N GLY A 20 2.68 -2.87 9.08
CA GLY A 20 2.54 -1.74 8.16
C GLY A 20 2.50 -0.41 8.89
N HIS A 21 1.72 -0.29 9.96
CA HIS A 21 1.65 0.92 10.77
C HIS A 21 3.00 1.26 11.45
N ALA A 22 3.70 0.26 11.98
CA ALA A 22 5.03 0.46 12.55
C ALA A 22 6.04 0.92 11.48
N THR A 23 5.94 0.39 10.27
CA THR A 23 6.77 0.78 9.12
C THR A 23 6.52 2.23 8.72
N VAL A 24 5.25 2.66 8.65
CA VAL A 24 4.89 4.07 8.40
C VAL A 24 5.58 5.00 9.39
N LYS A 25 5.45 4.69 10.67
CA LYS A 25 6.09 5.50 11.74
C LYS A 25 7.61 5.55 11.60
N ARG A 26 8.23 4.43 11.26
CA ARG A 26 9.69 4.37 11.09
C ARG A 26 10.15 5.24 9.93
N PHE A 27 9.59 5.07 8.73
CA PHE A 27 9.98 5.83 7.56
C PHE A 27 9.68 7.33 7.72
N SER A 28 8.55 7.69 8.32
CA SER A 28 8.22 9.09 8.61
C SER A 28 9.26 9.75 9.52
N ARG A 29 9.75 9.05 10.56
CA ARG A 29 10.81 9.55 11.45
C ARG A 29 12.15 9.73 10.75
N GLU A 30 12.43 8.92 9.74
CA GLU A 30 13.63 9.03 8.90
C GLU A 30 13.49 10.09 7.78
N GLY A 31 12.43 10.87 7.79
CA GLY A 31 12.20 11.97 6.86
C GLY A 31 11.68 11.56 5.47
N TRP A 32 11.23 10.32 5.30
CA TRP A 32 10.62 9.89 4.05
C TRP A 32 9.19 10.41 3.91
N ARG A 33 8.78 10.71 2.70
CA ARG A 33 7.37 10.80 2.36
C ARG A 33 6.79 9.39 2.29
N VAL A 34 5.70 9.15 3.03
CA VAL A 34 5.05 7.84 3.07
C VAL A 34 3.64 7.94 2.48
N ILE A 35 3.46 7.40 1.29
CA ILE A 35 2.13 7.23 0.69
C ILE A 35 1.56 5.90 1.19
N THR A 36 0.48 5.96 1.94
CA THR A 36 -0.14 4.80 2.55
C THR A 36 -1.34 4.32 1.74
N CYS A 37 -1.52 3.01 1.67
CA CYS A 37 -2.67 2.37 1.02
C CYS A 37 -3.35 1.40 1.98
N SER A 38 -4.66 1.53 2.16
CA SER A 38 -5.47 0.58 2.94
C SER A 38 -6.95 0.65 2.55
N ARG A 39 -7.73 -0.32 3.01
CA ARG A 39 -9.19 -0.31 2.85
C ARG A 39 -9.88 0.72 3.75
N GLN A 40 -9.22 1.11 4.83
CA GLN A 40 -9.73 2.09 5.77
C GLN A 40 -9.49 3.52 5.28
N ALA A 41 -10.34 4.45 5.71
CA ALA A 41 -10.07 5.86 5.54
C ALA A 41 -8.82 6.28 6.35
N PHE A 42 -8.28 7.44 6.03
CA PHE A 42 -7.19 8.04 6.82
C PHE A 42 -7.62 8.21 8.28
N ALA A 43 -6.78 7.76 9.22
CA ALA A 43 -7.02 7.92 10.64
C ALA A 43 -6.48 9.27 11.11
N GLU A 44 -7.39 10.21 11.43
CA GLU A 44 -7.04 11.58 11.85
C GLU A 44 -6.21 11.64 13.13
N ASP A 45 -6.35 10.63 14.00
CA ASP A 45 -5.61 10.50 15.26
C ASP A 45 -4.25 9.80 15.10
N CYS A 46 -3.83 9.56 13.88
CA CYS A 46 -2.59 8.84 13.62
C CYS A 46 -1.33 9.68 13.91
N PRO A 47 -0.36 9.15 14.66
CA PRO A 47 0.75 9.95 15.19
C PRO A 47 1.90 10.19 14.19
N TRP A 48 1.75 9.92 12.90
CA TRP A 48 2.76 10.28 11.90
C TRP A 48 2.36 11.55 11.14
N PRO A 49 3.34 12.31 10.62
CA PRO A 49 3.07 13.61 10.00
C PRO A 49 2.48 13.53 8.59
N ALA A 50 2.09 12.36 8.09
CA ALA A 50 1.39 12.23 6.82
C ALA A 50 -0.03 12.81 6.94
N GLY A 51 -0.42 13.61 5.96
CA GLY A 51 -1.78 14.09 5.84
C GLY A 51 -2.68 13.14 5.04
N PRO A 52 -3.99 13.42 4.95
CA PRO A 52 -4.91 12.63 4.13
C PRO A 52 -4.53 12.61 2.65
N GLU A 53 -3.80 13.61 2.17
CA GLU A 53 -3.26 13.69 0.82
C GLU A 53 -2.22 12.60 0.51
N ASP A 54 -1.61 12.00 1.51
CA ASP A 54 -0.68 10.88 1.37
C ASP A 54 -1.33 9.52 1.72
N HIS A 55 -2.65 9.48 1.84
CA HIS A 55 -3.41 8.25 2.03
C HIS A 55 -4.28 7.93 0.82
N ILE A 56 -4.27 6.68 0.39
CA ILE A 56 -5.10 6.16 -0.69
C ILE A 56 -5.94 5.01 -0.17
N LYS A 57 -7.26 5.18 -0.23
CA LYS A 57 -8.18 4.10 0.08
C LYS A 57 -8.26 3.16 -1.12
N VAL A 58 -7.99 1.88 -0.91
CA VAL A 58 -8.02 0.85 -1.95
C VAL A 58 -8.38 -0.52 -1.39
N ASP A 59 -9.24 -1.22 -2.10
CA ASP A 59 -9.49 -2.65 -1.89
C ASP A 59 -8.62 -3.46 -2.85
N LEU A 60 -7.59 -4.11 -2.34
CA LEU A 60 -6.66 -4.91 -3.14
C LEU A 60 -7.29 -6.22 -3.67
N SER A 61 -8.47 -6.61 -3.20
CA SER A 61 -9.24 -7.73 -3.76
C SER A 61 -9.97 -7.37 -5.07
N ASP A 62 -10.09 -6.09 -5.36
CA ASP A 62 -10.68 -5.57 -6.60
C ASP A 62 -9.60 -5.08 -7.56
N GLN A 63 -9.49 -5.73 -8.73
CA GLN A 63 -8.48 -5.39 -9.74
C GLN A 63 -8.67 -3.98 -10.33
N GLU A 64 -9.91 -3.55 -10.50
CA GLU A 64 -10.21 -2.21 -11.00
C GLU A 64 -9.77 -1.15 -10.00
N ASP A 65 -10.08 -1.36 -8.72
CA ASP A 65 -9.68 -0.46 -7.64
C ASP A 65 -8.15 -0.36 -7.50
N VAL A 66 -7.43 -1.48 -7.67
CA VAL A 66 -5.95 -1.47 -7.75
C VAL A 66 -5.46 -0.62 -8.92
N GLY A 67 -6.09 -0.73 -10.09
CA GLY A 67 -5.75 0.10 -11.26
C GLY A 67 -5.95 1.59 -11.00
N ILE A 68 -7.07 1.95 -10.36
CA ILE A 68 -7.36 3.33 -9.95
C ILE A 68 -6.32 3.83 -8.94
N ALA A 69 -5.98 3.00 -7.96
CA ALA A 69 -4.96 3.35 -6.97
C ALA A 69 -3.58 3.59 -7.60
N VAL A 70 -3.17 2.79 -8.58
CA VAL A 70 -1.93 3.01 -9.34
C VAL A 70 -1.93 4.39 -10.01
N ALA A 71 -3.02 4.75 -10.69
CA ALA A 71 -3.14 6.05 -11.34
C ALA A 71 -3.07 7.21 -10.33
N GLU A 72 -3.72 7.06 -9.19
CA GLU A 72 -3.72 8.05 -8.10
C GLU A 72 -2.33 8.20 -7.47
N ILE A 73 -1.63 7.08 -7.22
CA ILE A 73 -0.24 7.11 -6.73
C ILE A 73 0.66 7.88 -7.69
N ARG A 74 0.58 7.59 -8.98
CA ARG A 74 1.38 8.27 -10.01
C ARG A 74 1.11 9.76 -10.03
N HIS A 75 -0.15 10.16 -9.98
CA HIS A 75 -0.54 11.57 -9.93
C HIS A 75 0.08 12.29 -8.71
N ARG A 76 0.05 11.66 -7.54
CA ARG A 76 0.66 12.23 -6.32
C ARG A 76 2.19 12.27 -6.37
N LEU A 77 2.82 11.30 -7.03
CA LEU A 77 4.27 11.31 -7.22
C LEU A 77 4.73 12.44 -8.15
N GLU A 78 3.97 12.74 -9.21
CA GLU A 78 4.28 13.81 -10.16
C GLU A 78 4.43 15.18 -9.47
N ALA A 79 3.66 15.44 -8.43
CA ALA A 79 3.74 16.69 -7.65
C ALA A 79 5.11 16.93 -6.98
N GLU A 80 5.89 15.86 -6.73
CA GLU A 80 7.22 15.94 -6.11
C GLU A 80 8.35 15.36 -7.02
N GLY A 81 8.19 15.44 -8.33
CA GLY A 81 9.23 15.04 -9.29
C GLY A 81 9.12 13.62 -9.83
N GLY A 82 8.07 12.87 -9.49
CA GLY A 82 7.67 11.64 -10.16
C GLY A 82 8.44 10.37 -9.76
N GLY A 83 9.40 10.43 -8.84
CA GLY A 83 10.21 9.29 -8.44
C GLY A 83 9.62 8.52 -7.26
N LEU A 84 9.67 7.19 -7.32
CA LEU A 84 9.33 6.28 -6.23
C LEU A 84 10.55 5.49 -5.79
N HIS A 85 10.98 5.66 -4.55
CA HIS A 85 12.23 5.05 -4.03
C HIS A 85 12.01 3.66 -3.42
N ALA A 86 10.79 3.35 -2.97
CA ALA A 86 10.44 2.03 -2.48
C ALA A 86 8.94 1.74 -2.62
N LEU A 87 8.61 0.51 -2.97
CA LEU A 87 7.26 -0.06 -2.89
C LEU A 87 7.28 -1.22 -1.89
N VAL A 88 6.50 -1.11 -0.83
CA VAL A 88 6.38 -2.15 0.19
C VAL A 88 5.00 -2.79 0.12
N ASN A 89 4.94 -3.98 -0.44
CA ASN A 89 3.74 -4.82 -0.50
C ASN A 89 3.60 -5.58 0.83
N ASN A 90 3.08 -4.89 1.85
CA ASN A 90 2.87 -5.45 3.18
C ASN A 90 1.45 -5.98 3.40
N ALA A 91 0.46 -5.51 2.63
CA ALA A 91 -0.91 -6.00 2.76
C ALA A 91 -1.00 -7.49 2.46
N GLY A 92 -1.76 -8.19 3.27
CA GLY A 92 -2.04 -9.60 3.08
C GLY A 92 -3.27 -10.00 3.88
N ILE A 93 -3.98 -11.00 3.39
CA ILE A 93 -5.13 -11.61 4.08
C ILE A 93 -4.89 -13.09 4.31
N SER A 94 -5.33 -13.55 5.48
CA SER A 94 -5.40 -14.95 5.85
C SER A 94 -6.76 -15.19 6.52
N PRO A 95 -7.81 -15.42 5.72
CA PRO A 95 -9.15 -15.63 6.25
C PRO A 95 -9.21 -16.83 7.20
N LYS A 96 -10.08 -16.73 8.18
CA LYS A 96 -10.29 -17.78 9.19
C LYS A 96 -11.78 -18.07 9.29
N PHE A 97 -12.14 -19.20 9.91
CA PHE A 97 -13.50 -19.43 10.34
C PHE A 97 -13.96 -18.38 11.37
N GLY A 98 -15.27 -18.26 11.55
CA GLY A 98 -15.84 -17.32 12.53
C GLY A 98 -15.40 -17.55 13.98
N ASP A 99 -14.97 -18.76 14.32
CA ASP A 99 -14.37 -19.14 15.61
C ASP A 99 -12.86 -18.84 15.70
N GLY A 100 -12.26 -18.28 14.64
CA GLY A 100 -10.82 -18.00 14.54
C GLY A 100 -9.95 -19.19 14.08
N GLY A 101 -10.57 -20.33 13.79
CA GLY A 101 -9.90 -21.54 13.30
C GLY A 101 -9.35 -21.36 11.88
N ARG A 102 -8.34 -22.17 11.52
CA ARG A 102 -7.76 -22.16 10.18
C ARG A 102 -8.72 -22.77 9.17
N LEU A 103 -8.90 -22.10 8.03
CA LEU A 103 -9.61 -22.68 6.90
C LEU A 103 -8.84 -23.90 6.36
N LYS A 104 -9.59 -24.98 6.11
CA LYS A 104 -9.04 -26.13 5.41
C LYS A 104 -9.11 -25.88 3.91
N SER A 105 -8.00 -26.09 3.20
CA SER A 105 -7.89 -25.76 1.78
C SER A 105 -8.94 -26.44 0.90
N ILE A 106 -9.26 -27.71 1.17
CA ILE A 106 -10.26 -28.47 0.38
C ILE A 106 -11.70 -27.98 0.63
N GLU A 107 -11.99 -27.50 1.85
CA GLU A 107 -13.33 -27.03 2.23
C GLU A 107 -13.54 -25.53 1.95
N THR A 108 -12.46 -24.80 1.62
CA THR A 108 -12.50 -23.36 1.35
C THR A 108 -13.10 -23.10 -0.03
N SER A 109 -14.08 -22.19 -0.10
CA SER A 109 -14.71 -21.83 -1.38
C SER A 109 -13.73 -21.17 -2.35
N MET A 110 -13.98 -21.35 -3.65
CA MET A 110 -13.16 -20.72 -4.70
C MET A 110 -13.20 -19.20 -4.66
N HIS A 111 -14.26 -18.60 -4.12
CA HIS A 111 -14.32 -17.15 -3.91
C HIS A 111 -13.23 -16.69 -2.93
N VAL A 112 -13.12 -17.33 -1.79
CA VAL A 112 -12.08 -17.04 -0.79
C VAL A 112 -10.68 -17.26 -1.36
N TRP A 113 -10.48 -18.35 -2.14
CA TRP A 113 -9.20 -18.58 -2.83
C TRP A 113 -8.84 -17.44 -3.77
N ARG A 114 -9.79 -16.97 -4.58
CA ARG A 114 -9.56 -15.85 -5.50
C ARG A 114 -9.18 -14.57 -4.75
N ASP A 115 -9.88 -14.26 -3.66
CA ASP A 115 -9.58 -13.08 -2.85
C ASP A 115 -8.17 -13.14 -2.25
N VAL A 116 -7.79 -14.30 -1.70
CA VAL A 116 -6.45 -14.51 -1.13
C VAL A 116 -5.37 -14.32 -2.19
N PHE A 117 -5.52 -14.94 -3.36
CA PHE A 117 -4.56 -14.79 -4.45
C PHE A 117 -4.56 -13.37 -5.02
N GLN A 118 -5.72 -12.75 -5.13
CA GLN A 118 -5.79 -11.36 -5.62
C GLN A 118 -5.03 -10.42 -4.69
N VAL A 119 -5.29 -10.46 -3.39
CA VAL A 119 -4.65 -9.56 -2.42
C VAL A 119 -3.18 -9.88 -2.21
N ASN A 120 -2.85 -11.17 -2.01
CA ASN A 120 -1.50 -11.57 -1.56
C ASN A 120 -0.51 -11.77 -2.73
N PHE A 121 -0.99 -11.94 -3.95
CA PHE A 121 -0.17 -12.27 -5.10
C PHE A 121 -0.37 -11.31 -6.28
N PHE A 122 -1.58 -11.19 -6.81
CA PHE A 122 -1.81 -10.38 -8.01
C PHE A 122 -1.70 -8.88 -7.77
N ALA A 123 -2.25 -8.35 -6.67
CA ALA A 123 -2.16 -6.93 -6.35
C ALA A 123 -0.71 -6.44 -6.21
N PRO A 124 0.22 -7.15 -5.51
CA PRO A 124 1.64 -6.83 -5.52
C PRO A 124 2.25 -6.75 -6.93
N ILE A 125 1.91 -7.68 -7.82
CA ILE A 125 2.40 -7.68 -9.21
C ILE A 125 1.83 -6.48 -9.97
N MET A 126 0.54 -6.19 -9.81
CA MET A 126 -0.12 -5.07 -10.47
C MET A 126 0.47 -3.74 -10.04
N LEU A 127 0.72 -3.56 -8.75
CA LEU A 127 1.36 -2.36 -8.19
C LEU A 127 2.80 -2.20 -8.71
N ALA A 128 3.60 -3.27 -8.65
CA ALA A 128 4.98 -3.24 -9.12
C ALA A 128 5.07 -2.92 -10.61
N ARG A 129 4.22 -3.53 -11.44
CA ARG A 129 4.16 -3.25 -12.88
C ARG A 129 3.66 -1.84 -13.18
N GLY A 130 2.61 -1.42 -12.49
CA GLY A 130 1.99 -0.11 -12.68
C GLY A 130 2.88 1.05 -12.27
N LEU A 131 3.76 0.83 -11.28
CA LEU A 131 4.69 1.84 -10.75
C LEU A 131 6.15 1.63 -11.20
N PHE A 132 6.38 0.74 -12.15
CA PHE A 132 7.73 0.39 -12.60
C PHE A 132 8.52 1.59 -13.14
N LYS A 133 7.85 2.47 -13.86
CA LYS A 133 8.47 3.68 -14.43
C LYS A 133 8.98 4.62 -13.33
N GLU A 134 8.19 4.84 -12.32
CA GLU A 134 8.48 5.71 -11.18
C GLU A 134 9.60 5.12 -10.29
N LEU A 135 9.59 3.79 -10.08
CA LEU A 135 10.67 3.06 -9.39
C LEU A 135 11.99 3.16 -10.18
N SER A 136 11.94 2.93 -11.47
CA SER A 136 13.13 3.02 -12.35
C SER A 136 13.71 4.43 -12.38
N ALA A 137 12.87 5.45 -12.41
CA ALA A 137 13.29 6.85 -12.41
C ALA A 137 14.04 7.24 -11.14
N ALA A 138 13.65 6.71 -9.98
CA ALA A 138 14.30 6.95 -8.70
C ALA A 138 15.46 5.97 -8.40
N LYS A 139 15.71 5.00 -9.27
CA LYS A 139 16.63 3.86 -9.02
C LYS A 139 16.24 3.09 -7.75
N GLY A 140 14.93 2.98 -7.52
CA GLY A 140 14.30 2.27 -6.41
C GLY A 140 14.23 0.75 -6.61
#